data_037e905603cd9f82928569177f569d42
#
_entry.id   037e905603cd9f82928569177f569d42
#
_cell.length_a   1.000
_cell.length_b   1.000
_cell.length_c   1.000
_cell.angle_alpha   90.00
_cell.angle_beta   90.00
_cell.angle_gamma   90.00
#
_symmetry.space_group_name_H-M   'P 1'
#
loop_
_entity.id
_entity.type
_entity.pdbx_description
1 polymer ?
#
loop_
_entity_poly.entity_id
_entity_poly.type
_entity_poly.pdbx_seq_one_letter_code
_entity_poly.pdbx_strand_id
1 'polypeptide(L)'
;MTTQSRIKNEMKNMIENHSDEFFAYPSENDYLNWHFTIKGPKNTEFEGGIYHGILNLNNNYPSNQPTIQFFTPNGRFAVNTALCLYTLSNKGWQTNWTLINLLEALINYMPIQESHTGSITESKEKRLEYAKNSSQFKCEKCGLATEHIKGNVNF
;
A
#
# COMPACT_ATOMS: atom_id res chain seq x y z
N MET A 1 -1.19 1.00 25.44
CA MET A 1 -0.14 1.27 24.46
C MET A 1 -0.36 2.62 23.80
N THR A 2 0.66 3.45 23.73
CA THR A 2 0.58 4.75 23.07
C THR A 2 0.65 4.58 21.56
N THR A 3 0.22 5.61 20.83
CA THR A 3 0.36 5.64 19.37
C THR A 3 1.83 5.48 18.96
N GLN A 4 2.73 6.16 19.65
CA GLN A 4 4.17 6.05 19.36
C GLN A 4 4.69 4.62 19.56
N SER A 5 4.31 3.96 20.65
CA SER A 5 4.70 2.56 20.89
C SER A 5 4.16 1.65 19.82
N ARG A 6 2.91 1.87 19.41
CA ARG A 6 2.27 1.06 18.37
C ARG A 6 3.01 1.23 17.04
N ILE A 7 3.37 2.47 16.68
CA ILE A 7 4.09 2.74 15.43
C ILE A 7 5.48 2.09 15.45
N LYS A 8 6.18 2.17 16.56
CA LYS A 8 7.49 1.51 16.71
C LYS A 8 7.38 0.00 16.55
N ASN A 9 6.32 -0.60 17.10
CA ASN A 9 6.07 -2.03 16.94
C ASN A 9 5.75 -2.38 15.49
N GLU A 10 5.02 -1.52 14.78
CA GLU A 10 4.73 -1.72 13.37
C GLU A 10 6.00 -1.66 12.52
N MET A 11 6.90 -0.73 12.84
CA MET A 11 8.20 -0.63 12.17
C MET A 11 9.01 -1.91 12.33
N LYS A 12 9.12 -2.39 13.57
CA LYS A 12 9.84 -3.63 13.87
C LYS A 12 9.20 -4.83 13.17
N ASN A 13 7.88 -4.93 13.26
CA ASN A 13 7.13 -6.02 12.62
C ASN A 13 7.36 -6.03 11.10
N MET A 14 7.36 -4.86 10.47
CA MET A 14 7.58 -4.76 9.03
C MET A 14 8.98 -5.23 8.64
N ILE A 15 10.00 -4.80 9.35
CA ILE A 15 11.38 -5.19 9.08
C ILE A 15 11.56 -6.71 9.24
N GLU A 16 10.97 -7.28 10.28
CA GLU A 16 11.15 -8.71 10.61
C GLU A 16 10.28 -9.65 9.78
N ASN A 17 9.11 -9.18 9.32
CA ASN A 17 8.07 -10.08 8.80
C ASN A 17 7.52 -9.72 7.42
N HIS A 18 8.05 -8.70 6.71
CA HIS A 18 7.57 -8.43 5.37
C HIS A 18 7.98 -9.57 4.43
N SER A 19 7.15 -9.81 3.41
CA SER A 19 7.47 -10.80 2.36
C SER A 19 8.07 -10.09 1.15
N ASP A 20 8.33 -10.87 0.08
CA ASP A 20 8.76 -10.32 -1.21
C ASP A 20 7.63 -9.54 -1.90
N GLU A 21 6.40 -9.66 -1.41
CA GLU A 21 5.23 -9.10 -2.08
C GLU A 21 4.84 -7.71 -1.60
N PHE A 22 5.41 -7.26 -0.49
CA PHE A 22 5.11 -5.94 0.05
C PHE A 22 6.19 -5.45 0.99
N PHE A 23 6.29 -4.13 1.10
CA PHE A 23 7.10 -3.46 2.11
C PHE A 23 6.52 -2.07 2.36
N ALA A 24 6.65 -1.60 3.60
CA ALA A 24 6.31 -0.23 3.95
C ALA A 24 7.19 0.24 5.09
N TYR A 25 7.53 1.53 5.08
CA TYR A 25 8.32 2.10 6.15
C TYR A 25 8.05 3.59 6.24
N PRO A 26 8.12 4.20 7.44
CA PRO A 26 7.83 5.62 7.58
C PRO A 26 8.98 6.50 7.13
N SER A 27 8.64 7.74 6.78
CA SER A 27 9.61 8.78 6.51
C SER A 27 10.42 9.09 7.77
N GLU A 28 11.69 9.40 7.61
CA GLU A 28 12.57 9.72 8.72
C GLU A 28 12.05 10.90 9.56
N ASN A 29 11.47 11.89 8.89
CA ASN A 29 10.99 13.12 9.53
C ASN A 29 9.51 13.07 9.93
N ASP A 30 8.78 12.00 9.57
CA ASP A 30 7.35 11.91 9.85
C ASP A 30 6.93 10.45 9.98
N TYR A 31 6.88 9.94 11.19
CA TYR A 31 6.51 8.55 11.46
C TYR A 31 5.04 8.24 11.19
N LEU A 32 4.24 9.25 10.88
CA LEU A 32 2.85 9.06 10.47
C LEU A 32 2.70 8.89 8.96
N ASN A 33 3.74 9.21 8.20
CA ASN A 33 3.73 9.08 6.74
C ASN A 33 4.57 7.87 6.31
N TRP A 34 3.90 6.81 5.89
CA TRP A 34 4.53 5.57 5.46
C TRP A 34 4.46 5.43 3.95
N HIS A 35 5.59 5.11 3.33
CA HIS A 35 5.63 4.75 1.91
C HIS A 35 5.52 3.24 1.81
N PHE A 36 4.67 2.76 0.89
CA PHE A 36 4.51 1.34 0.67
C PHE A 36 4.76 0.97 -0.79
N THR A 37 5.15 -0.28 -1.00
CA THR A 37 5.23 -0.90 -2.33
C THR A 37 4.64 -2.29 -2.24
N ILE A 38 3.79 -2.65 -3.20
CA ILE A 38 3.17 -3.98 -3.28
C ILE A 38 3.33 -4.54 -4.68
N LYS A 39 3.35 -5.88 -4.78
CA LYS A 39 3.31 -6.57 -6.07
C LYS A 39 1.87 -6.89 -6.43
N GLY A 40 1.57 -6.82 -7.72
CA GLY A 40 0.29 -7.27 -8.23
C GLY A 40 0.12 -8.77 -8.03
N PRO A 41 -1.09 -9.24 -7.66
CA PRO A 41 -1.33 -10.65 -7.41
C PRO A 41 -1.15 -11.51 -8.66
N LYS A 42 -0.64 -12.72 -8.47
CA LYS A 42 -0.40 -13.69 -9.55
C LYS A 42 -1.72 -14.14 -10.18
N ASN A 43 -1.64 -14.49 -11.46
CA ASN A 43 -2.79 -14.98 -12.24
C ASN A 43 -3.90 -13.93 -12.40
N THR A 44 -3.51 -12.66 -12.38
CA THR A 44 -4.40 -11.52 -12.62
C THR A 44 -3.75 -10.58 -13.62
N GLU A 45 -4.50 -9.58 -14.11
CA GLU A 45 -3.97 -8.53 -14.98
C GLU A 45 -2.97 -7.60 -14.27
N PHE A 46 -2.82 -7.75 -12.96
CA PHE A 46 -1.86 -6.99 -12.16
C PHE A 46 -0.53 -7.70 -11.98
N GLU A 47 -0.45 -8.98 -12.36
CA GLU A 47 0.77 -9.77 -12.18
C GLU A 47 1.96 -9.11 -12.87
N GLY A 48 3.08 -9.09 -12.15
CA GLY A 48 4.28 -8.40 -12.62
C GLY A 48 4.31 -6.92 -12.30
N GLY A 49 3.18 -6.36 -11.85
CA GLY A 49 3.11 -4.97 -11.45
C GLY A 49 3.76 -4.74 -10.09
N ILE A 50 4.36 -3.56 -9.94
CA ILE A 50 4.96 -3.10 -8.68
C ILE A 50 4.39 -1.71 -8.43
N TYR A 51 3.58 -1.58 -7.40
CA TYR A 51 2.79 -0.37 -7.17
C TYR A 51 3.21 0.31 -5.87
N HIS A 52 3.46 1.61 -5.94
CA HIS A 52 3.93 2.42 -4.83
C HIS A 52 2.86 3.42 -4.41
N GLY A 53 2.85 3.77 -3.13
CA GLY A 53 1.94 4.76 -2.61
C GLY A 53 2.28 5.12 -1.17
N ILE A 54 1.34 5.75 -0.49
CA ILE A 54 1.51 6.14 0.91
C ILE A 54 0.35 5.68 1.78
N LEU A 55 0.70 5.38 3.03
CA LEU A 55 -0.24 5.20 4.12
C LEU A 55 -0.04 6.38 5.06
N ASN A 56 -1.09 7.14 5.30
CA ASN A 56 -1.03 8.21 6.27
C ASN A 56 -1.72 7.75 7.55
N LEU A 57 -0.93 7.61 8.61
CA LEU A 57 -1.45 7.34 9.94
C LEU A 57 -1.84 8.67 10.58
N ASN A 58 -2.44 8.62 11.75
CA ASN A 58 -2.83 9.83 12.46
C ASN A 58 -2.45 9.69 13.93
N ASN A 59 -2.61 10.78 14.68
CA ASN A 59 -2.20 10.82 16.09
C ASN A 59 -3.01 9.88 16.98
N ASN A 60 -4.13 9.37 16.49
CA ASN A 60 -4.98 8.43 17.22
C ASN A 60 -4.88 7.00 16.67
N TYR A 61 -3.91 6.73 15.79
CA TYR A 61 -3.67 5.39 15.29
C TYR A 61 -3.34 4.45 16.46
N PRO A 62 -3.89 3.25 16.58
CA PRO A 62 -4.76 2.56 15.63
C PRO A 62 -6.26 2.76 15.83
N SER A 63 -6.68 3.62 16.77
CA SER A 63 -8.11 3.88 16.99
C SER A 63 -8.76 4.48 15.75
N ASN A 64 -8.07 5.41 15.11
CA ASN A 64 -8.47 5.94 13.81
C ASN A 64 -7.71 5.23 12.70
N GLN A 65 -8.41 4.90 11.63
CA GLN A 65 -7.87 4.18 10.49
C GLN A 65 -6.84 5.01 9.74
N PRO A 66 -5.83 4.37 9.12
CA PRO A 66 -4.95 5.07 8.19
C PRO A 66 -5.65 5.36 6.87
N THR A 67 -5.13 6.28 6.09
CA THR A 67 -5.58 6.51 4.71
C THR A 67 -4.58 5.90 3.76
N ILE A 68 -5.05 5.45 2.59
CA ILE A 68 -4.22 4.81 1.56
C ILE A 68 -4.35 5.62 0.28
N GLN A 69 -3.22 5.92 -0.35
CA GLN A 69 -3.20 6.55 -1.67
C GLN A 69 -2.15 5.88 -2.54
N PHE A 70 -2.51 5.57 -3.78
CA PHE A 70 -1.55 5.06 -4.76
C PHE A 70 -0.92 6.21 -5.54
N PHE A 71 0.35 6.06 -5.86
CA PHE A 71 1.07 6.95 -6.78
C PHE A 71 1.24 6.31 -8.15
N THR A 72 1.42 4.99 -8.18
CA THR A 72 1.64 4.25 -9.43
C THR A 72 0.30 3.94 -10.09
N PRO A 73 0.12 4.30 -11.37
CA PRO A 73 -1.08 3.91 -12.11
C PRO A 73 -1.27 2.41 -12.12
N ASN A 74 -2.49 1.95 -11.88
CA ASN A 74 -2.79 0.53 -11.72
C ASN A 74 -4.11 0.09 -12.38
N GLY A 75 -5.02 1.04 -12.63
CA GLY A 75 -6.30 0.74 -13.29
C GLY A 75 -7.39 0.18 -12.37
N ARG A 76 -7.09 0.00 -11.09
CA ARG A 76 -8.05 -0.49 -10.08
C ARG A 76 -8.42 0.58 -9.07
N PHE A 77 -7.44 1.39 -8.70
CA PHE A 77 -7.60 2.49 -7.74
C PHE A 77 -7.10 3.77 -8.37
N ALA A 78 -7.83 4.86 -8.16
CA ALA A 78 -7.41 6.18 -8.64
C ALA A 78 -6.11 6.60 -7.93
N VAL A 79 -5.18 7.17 -8.69
CA VAL A 79 -3.93 7.67 -8.09
C VAL A 79 -4.18 8.97 -7.35
N ASN A 80 -3.38 9.22 -6.30
CA ASN A 80 -3.43 10.44 -5.50
C ASN A 80 -4.81 10.70 -4.87
N THR A 81 -5.58 9.64 -4.65
CA THR A 81 -6.93 9.71 -4.11
C THR A 81 -7.06 8.73 -2.95
N ALA A 82 -7.62 9.18 -1.83
CA ALA A 82 -7.80 8.32 -0.67
C ALA A 82 -8.74 7.15 -0.98
N LEU A 83 -8.29 5.94 -0.67
CA LEU A 83 -9.08 4.72 -0.84
C LEU A 83 -9.97 4.50 0.39
N CYS A 84 -11.23 4.10 0.14
CA CYS A 84 -12.13 3.72 1.22
C CYS A 84 -11.72 2.36 1.79
N LEU A 85 -11.50 2.28 3.11
CA LEU A 85 -11.06 1.02 3.76
C LEU A 85 -12.16 -0.03 3.83
N TYR A 86 -13.44 0.36 3.71
CA TYR A 86 -14.52 -0.63 3.57
C TYR A 86 -14.39 -1.45 2.28
N THR A 87 -13.60 -0.95 1.34
CA THR A 87 -13.24 -1.71 0.13
C THR A 87 -12.50 -3.01 0.48
N LEU A 88 -11.74 -3.01 1.56
CA LEU A 88 -10.88 -4.14 1.95
C LEU A 88 -11.54 -5.09 2.95
N SER A 89 -12.61 -4.64 3.61
CA SER A 89 -13.32 -5.43 4.62
C SER A 89 -14.72 -4.87 4.82
N ASN A 90 -15.71 -5.73 4.96
CA ASN A 90 -17.09 -5.34 5.24
C ASN A 90 -17.21 -4.53 6.54
N LYS A 91 -16.26 -4.67 7.43
CA LYS A 91 -16.24 -3.99 8.73
C LYS A 91 -15.31 -2.78 8.75
N GLY A 92 -14.60 -2.51 7.65
CA GLY A 92 -13.60 -1.46 7.61
C GLY A 92 -12.39 -1.77 8.45
N TRP A 93 -11.75 -0.73 8.96
CA TRP A 93 -10.54 -0.86 9.77
C TRP A 93 -10.83 -1.48 11.14
N GLN A 94 -9.96 -2.39 11.56
CA GLN A 94 -9.99 -3.00 12.89
C GLN A 94 -8.73 -2.61 13.64
N THR A 95 -8.84 -2.23 14.91
CA THR A 95 -7.69 -1.76 15.70
C THR A 95 -6.62 -2.82 15.94
N ASN A 96 -6.99 -4.10 15.81
CA ASN A 96 -6.03 -5.20 15.95
C ASN A 96 -5.34 -5.58 14.64
N TRP A 97 -5.69 -4.91 13.54
CA TRP A 97 -4.96 -5.10 12.28
C TRP A 97 -3.58 -4.46 12.38
N THR A 98 -2.59 -5.12 11.80
CA THR A 98 -1.27 -4.52 11.60
C THR A 98 -1.23 -3.90 10.20
N LEU A 99 -0.20 -3.10 9.94
CA LEU A 99 0.01 -2.57 8.58
C LEU A 99 0.33 -3.69 7.60
N ILE A 100 0.97 -4.77 8.06
CA ILE A 100 1.16 -5.97 7.24
C ILE A 100 -0.18 -6.56 6.83
N ASN A 101 -1.12 -6.72 7.77
CA ASN A 101 -2.46 -7.22 7.46
C ASN A 101 -3.15 -6.32 6.43
N LEU A 102 -3.00 -5.01 6.57
CA LEU A 102 -3.59 -4.05 5.65
C LEU A 102 -3.04 -4.21 4.23
N LEU A 103 -1.73 -4.33 4.09
CA LEU A 103 -1.09 -4.50 2.78
C LEU A 103 -1.46 -5.83 2.14
N GLU A 104 -1.52 -6.91 2.92
CA GLU A 104 -1.96 -8.21 2.42
C GLU A 104 -3.41 -8.16 1.94
N ALA A 105 -4.29 -7.50 2.71
CA ALA A 105 -5.68 -7.31 2.31
C ALA A 105 -5.79 -6.51 1.01
N LEU A 106 -4.96 -5.48 0.86
CA LEU A 106 -4.95 -4.64 -0.32
C LEU A 106 -4.57 -5.45 -1.57
N ILE A 107 -3.54 -6.28 -1.48
CA ILE A 107 -3.12 -7.16 -2.57
C ILE A 107 -4.24 -8.12 -2.95
N ASN A 108 -4.84 -8.77 -1.96
CA ASN A 108 -5.90 -9.76 -2.17
C ASN A 108 -7.17 -9.13 -2.74
N TYR A 109 -7.40 -7.85 -2.45
CA TYR A 109 -8.59 -7.15 -2.93
C TYR A 109 -8.45 -6.65 -4.37
N MET A 110 -7.24 -6.42 -4.85
CA MET A 110 -7.06 -5.85 -6.20
C MET A 110 -7.86 -6.55 -7.29
N PRO A 111 -7.91 -7.89 -7.36
CA PRO A 111 -8.66 -8.55 -8.44
C PRO A 111 -10.18 -8.49 -8.28
N ILE A 112 -10.68 -8.10 -7.11
CA ILE A 112 -12.13 -8.08 -6.84
C ILE A 112 -12.72 -6.77 -7.35
N GLN A 113 -13.70 -6.86 -8.27
CA GLN A 113 -14.35 -5.67 -8.85
C GLN A 113 -15.54 -5.24 -8.00
N GLU A 114 -15.37 -4.15 -7.27
CA GLU A 114 -16.44 -3.50 -6.53
C GLU A 114 -16.26 -1.98 -6.64
N SER A 115 -17.34 -1.22 -6.51
CA SER A 115 -17.29 0.23 -6.61
C SER A 115 -17.35 0.87 -5.23
N HIS A 116 -16.27 1.55 -4.86
CA HIS A 116 -16.14 2.33 -3.63
C HIS A 116 -15.38 3.61 -3.93
N THR A 117 -15.35 4.53 -2.97
CA THR A 117 -14.56 5.77 -3.10
C THR A 117 -13.10 5.43 -3.39
N GLY A 118 -12.56 5.99 -4.45
CA GLY A 118 -11.19 5.73 -4.89
C GLY A 118 -11.04 4.57 -5.86
N SER A 119 -12.11 3.79 -6.10
CA SER A 119 -12.09 2.71 -7.09
C SER A 119 -12.30 3.26 -8.49
N ILE A 120 -11.59 2.66 -9.45
CA ILE A 120 -11.80 2.91 -10.88
C ILE A 120 -11.88 1.57 -11.60
N THR A 121 -12.46 1.57 -12.80
CA THR A 121 -12.51 0.37 -13.63
C THR A 121 -11.92 0.70 -14.99
N GLU A 122 -10.69 0.31 -15.19
CA GLU A 122 -10.06 0.41 -16.50
C GLU A 122 -10.01 -0.97 -17.15
N SER A 123 -9.80 -1.01 -18.48
CA SER A 123 -9.78 -2.25 -19.22
C SER A 123 -8.64 -3.17 -18.78
N LYS A 124 -8.79 -4.46 -19.06
CA LYS A 124 -7.75 -5.45 -18.80
C LYS A 124 -6.45 -5.07 -19.53
N GLU A 125 -6.58 -4.61 -20.78
CA GLU A 125 -5.43 -4.20 -21.58
C GLU A 125 -4.68 -3.04 -20.94
N LYS A 126 -5.42 -2.07 -20.39
CA LYS A 126 -4.84 -0.92 -19.73
C LYS A 126 -4.13 -1.35 -18.44
N ARG A 127 -4.74 -2.26 -17.68
CA ARG A 127 -4.14 -2.80 -16.45
C ARG A 127 -2.86 -3.57 -16.73
N LEU A 128 -2.84 -4.36 -17.81
CA LEU A 128 -1.63 -5.06 -18.25
C LEU A 128 -0.52 -4.08 -18.62
N GLU A 129 -0.86 -3.00 -19.31
CA GLU A 129 0.09 -1.95 -19.68
C GLU A 129 0.67 -1.28 -18.44
N TYR A 130 -0.17 -0.91 -17.48
CA TYR A 130 0.29 -0.32 -16.22
C TYR A 130 1.21 -1.27 -15.45
N ALA A 131 0.87 -2.55 -15.38
CA ALA A 131 1.69 -3.54 -14.69
C ALA A 131 3.08 -3.61 -15.33
N LYS A 132 3.12 -3.67 -16.68
CA LYS A 132 4.37 -3.72 -17.42
C LYS A 132 5.25 -2.49 -17.18
N ASN A 133 4.64 -1.31 -17.12
CA ASN A 133 5.39 -0.06 -17.00
C ASN A 133 5.71 0.31 -15.52
N SER A 134 5.10 -0.37 -14.57
CA SER A 134 5.21 -0.01 -13.15
C SER A 134 6.62 -0.16 -12.60
N SER A 135 7.44 -1.05 -13.15
CA SER A 135 8.83 -1.25 -12.71
C SER A 135 9.70 -0.03 -12.91
N GLN A 136 9.27 0.91 -13.75
CA GLN A 136 9.99 2.15 -14.01
C GLN A 136 9.61 3.27 -13.05
N PHE A 137 8.59 3.05 -12.22
CA PHE A 137 8.12 4.08 -11.30
C PHE A 137 9.19 4.41 -10.26
N LYS A 138 9.40 5.72 -10.07
CA LYS A 138 10.37 6.24 -9.12
C LYS A 138 9.70 7.27 -8.22
N CYS A 139 9.78 7.04 -6.93
CA CYS A 139 9.32 8.00 -5.92
C CYS A 139 10.44 8.97 -5.60
N GLU A 140 10.13 10.25 -5.46
CA GLU A 140 11.14 11.26 -5.12
C GLU A 140 11.88 10.96 -3.82
N LYS A 141 11.18 10.38 -2.83
CA LYS A 141 11.78 10.03 -1.54
C LYS A 141 12.40 8.66 -1.51
N CYS A 142 11.74 7.66 -2.10
CA CYS A 142 12.13 6.26 -1.97
C CYS A 142 13.02 5.76 -3.09
N GLY A 143 13.08 6.47 -4.21
CA GLY A 143 13.76 5.98 -5.41
C GLY A 143 12.90 4.95 -6.13
N LEU A 144 13.52 3.97 -6.77
CA LEU A 144 12.80 2.95 -7.53
C LEU A 144 11.96 2.06 -6.61
N ALA A 145 10.70 1.84 -7.00
CA ALA A 145 9.81 0.94 -6.26
C ALA A 145 10.35 -0.49 -6.22
N THR A 146 11.04 -0.91 -7.28
CA THR A 146 11.68 -2.22 -7.35
C THR A 146 12.75 -2.42 -6.28
N GLU A 147 13.38 -1.35 -5.79
CA GLU A 147 14.33 -1.41 -4.70
C GLU A 147 13.65 -1.25 -3.35
N HIS A 148 12.67 -0.36 -3.27
CA HIS A 148 11.93 -0.13 -2.03
C HIS A 148 11.25 -1.40 -1.51
N ILE A 149 10.66 -2.20 -2.39
CA ILE A 149 9.95 -3.43 -1.99
C ILE A 149 10.86 -4.46 -1.35
N LYS A 150 12.17 -4.38 -1.62
CA LYS A 150 13.16 -5.27 -0.99
C LYS A 150 13.54 -4.86 0.42
N GLY A 151 13.00 -3.73 0.90
CA GLY A 151 13.32 -3.19 2.22
C GLY A 151 14.45 -2.16 2.19
N ASN A 152 14.84 -1.69 1.00
CA ASN A 152 15.87 -0.66 0.87
C ASN A 152 15.26 0.71 1.11
N VAL A 153 15.68 1.36 2.18
CA VAL A 153 15.16 2.66 2.59
C VAL A 153 16.26 3.70 2.42
N ASN A 154 15.99 4.75 1.62
CA ASN A 154 16.97 5.76 1.23
C ASN A 154 16.54 7.18 1.62
N PHE A 155 16.07 7.34 2.84
CA PHE A 155 15.72 8.67 3.32
C PHE A 155 16.19 8.93 4.73
#